data_0edf2947f7504fb31ca3c3b29e2064b8
#
_entry.id   0edf2947f7504fb31ca3c3b29e2064b8
#
_cell.length_a   1.000
_cell.length_b   1.000
_cell.length_c   1.000
_cell.angle_alpha   90.00
_cell.angle_beta   90.00
_cell.angle_gamma   90.00
#
_symmetry.space_group_name_H-M   'P 1'
#
loop_
_entity.id
_entity.type
_entity.pdbx_description
1 polymer ?
#
loop_
_entity_poly.entity_id
_entity_poly.type
_entity_poly.pdbx_seq_one_letter_code
_entity_poly.pdbx_strand_id
1 'polypeptide(L)'
;MRPASVYDAISIRIADDLGFPFGMFGGSVASLAILGDPDIALITLTELAEQVRRMSRAAALPVVVDADHGYGNALNVRRTVEELEAAGAAGLTIEDTLLPQAYGEAKPQLVSREEGLGKITAALDARRDPNLVIIGRTGACSITSLDDAIERALAYEAAGVDALFFTGVKNRAQLEAISAATTLPLALGSPPAELGDFDHLAERRVRIAVQGHAPIAAATEAVFKTLSAIKVGATPKQLSGLAGADLMDKVTRGDVVAERCEHFLGVKRR
;
A
#
# COMPACT_ATOMS: atom_id res chain seq x y z
N MET A 1 -12.34 -6.57 3.42
CA MET A 1 -12.15 -6.00 2.06
C MET A 1 -10.81 -6.44 1.50
N ARG A 2 -10.71 -6.60 0.18
CA ARG A 2 -9.45 -6.81 -0.54
C ARG A 2 -9.12 -5.52 -1.30
N PRO A 3 -8.08 -4.79 -0.95
CA PRO A 3 -7.66 -3.61 -1.70
C PRO A 3 -7.03 -4.00 -3.04
N ALA A 4 -7.05 -3.08 -3.99
CA ALA A 4 -6.25 -3.21 -5.19
C ALA A 4 -4.79 -2.85 -4.88
N SER A 5 -3.82 -3.67 -5.30
CA SER A 5 -2.42 -3.23 -5.33
C SER A 5 -2.23 -2.28 -6.50
N VAL A 6 -1.92 -1.02 -6.20
CA VAL A 6 -1.73 0.06 -7.19
C VAL A 6 -0.33 0.63 -7.09
N TYR A 7 0.19 1.17 -8.20
CA TYR A 7 1.57 1.68 -8.23
C TYR A 7 1.76 2.90 -9.15
N ASP A 8 0.75 3.22 -9.98
CA ASP A 8 0.79 4.35 -10.88
C ASP A 8 -0.62 4.87 -11.26
N ALA A 9 -0.66 5.90 -12.09
CA ALA A 9 -1.89 6.53 -12.53
C ALA A 9 -2.80 5.60 -13.35
N ILE A 10 -2.25 4.61 -14.06
CA ILE A 10 -3.04 3.66 -14.85
C ILE A 10 -3.62 2.58 -13.93
N SER A 11 -2.81 2.01 -13.07
CA SER A 11 -3.25 0.95 -12.15
C SER A 11 -4.36 1.42 -11.21
N ILE A 12 -4.29 2.68 -10.69
CA ILE A 12 -5.34 3.20 -9.83
C ILE A 12 -6.63 3.49 -10.61
N ARG A 13 -6.56 3.98 -11.86
CA ARG A 13 -7.74 4.15 -12.71
C ARG A 13 -8.43 2.84 -13.02
N ILE A 14 -7.65 1.79 -13.31
CA ILE A 14 -8.19 0.45 -13.53
C ILE A 14 -8.88 -0.06 -12.25
N ALA A 15 -8.27 0.13 -11.08
CA ALA A 15 -8.85 -0.27 -9.80
C ALA A 15 -10.17 0.48 -9.50
N ASP A 16 -10.22 1.78 -9.78
CA ASP A 16 -11.40 2.63 -9.66
C ASP A 16 -12.53 2.13 -10.60
N ASP A 17 -12.21 1.92 -11.87
CA ASP A 17 -13.16 1.42 -12.89
C ASP A 17 -13.71 0.02 -12.58
N LEU A 18 -12.95 -0.81 -11.86
CA LEU A 18 -13.36 -2.14 -11.41
C LEU A 18 -14.15 -2.13 -10.10
N GLY A 19 -14.28 -0.97 -9.46
CA GLY A 19 -15.06 -0.80 -8.23
C GLY A 19 -14.37 -1.35 -6.97
N PHE A 20 -13.04 -1.33 -6.93
CA PHE A 20 -12.33 -1.65 -5.68
C PHE A 20 -12.66 -0.62 -4.59
N PRO A 21 -12.68 -1.02 -3.30
CA PRO A 21 -13.00 -0.09 -2.22
C PRO A 21 -11.91 0.95 -1.97
N PHE A 22 -10.66 0.61 -2.23
CA PHE A 22 -9.49 1.50 -2.15
C PHE A 22 -8.26 0.85 -2.81
N GLY A 23 -7.27 1.66 -3.15
CA GLY A 23 -5.95 1.24 -3.60
C GLY A 23 -4.98 1.14 -2.43
N MET A 24 -4.19 0.07 -2.38
CA MET A 24 -3.06 -0.08 -1.45
C MET A 24 -1.76 0.14 -2.22
N PHE A 25 -1.01 1.16 -1.81
CA PHE A 25 0.31 1.47 -2.36
C PHE A 25 1.37 1.08 -1.34
N GLY A 26 1.98 -0.09 -1.55
CA GLY A 26 3.00 -0.65 -0.65
C GLY A 26 4.39 -0.09 -0.94
N GLY A 27 5.28 -0.05 0.07
CA GLY A 27 6.68 0.32 -0.07
C GLY A 27 7.41 -0.53 -1.12
N SER A 28 7.12 -1.85 -1.16
CA SER A 28 7.71 -2.77 -2.13
C SER A 28 7.33 -2.48 -3.58
N VAL A 29 6.07 -2.14 -3.87
CA VAL A 29 5.71 -1.72 -5.24
C VAL A 29 6.22 -0.32 -5.57
N ALA A 30 6.37 0.54 -4.57
CA ALA A 30 6.98 1.86 -4.74
C ALA A 30 8.46 1.72 -5.16
N SER A 31 9.23 0.89 -4.45
CA SER A 31 10.63 0.60 -4.82
C SER A 31 10.75 0.04 -6.23
N LEU A 32 9.91 -0.94 -6.60
CA LEU A 32 9.91 -1.51 -7.95
C LEU A 32 9.51 -0.50 -9.02
N ALA A 33 8.46 0.28 -8.79
CA ALA A 33 7.90 1.17 -9.82
C ALA A 33 8.71 2.44 -10.02
N ILE A 34 9.41 2.92 -8.99
CA ILE A 34 10.11 4.20 -8.99
C ILE A 34 11.61 4.01 -9.19
N LEU A 35 12.22 3.05 -8.48
CA LEU A 35 13.67 2.83 -8.49
C LEU A 35 14.07 1.63 -9.38
N GLY A 36 13.19 0.65 -9.57
CA GLY A 36 13.55 -0.64 -10.17
C GLY A 36 14.34 -1.54 -9.20
N ASP A 37 14.34 -1.20 -7.90
CA ASP A 37 15.10 -1.88 -6.85
C ASP A 37 14.20 -2.71 -5.93
N PRO A 38 14.77 -3.70 -5.22
CA PRO A 38 14.03 -4.47 -4.22
C PRO A 38 13.65 -3.60 -3.02
N ASP A 39 12.70 -4.10 -2.22
CA ASP A 39 12.21 -3.45 -1.01
C ASP A 39 13.21 -3.57 0.15
N ILE A 40 14.13 -2.65 0.23
CA ILE A 40 15.16 -2.55 1.28
C ILE A 40 15.28 -1.12 1.84
N ALA A 41 14.19 -0.38 1.84
CA ALA A 41 14.09 0.98 2.37
C ALA A 41 15.03 1.99 1.68
N LEU A 42 15.20 1.88 0.34
CA LEU A 42 15.98 2.83 -0.47
C LEU A 42 15.16 4.02 -0.94
N ILE A 43 13.85 3.84 -1.12
CA ILE A 43 12.97 4.92 -1.58
C ILE A 43 12.93 6.05 -0.55
N THR A 44 12.95 7.28 -1.03
CA THR A 44 12.82 8.46 -0.16
C THR A 44 11.36 8.82 0.06
N LEU A 45 11.07 9.50 1.19
CA LEU A 45 9.74 10.05 1.46
C LEU A 45 9.23 10.95 0.31
N THR A 46 10.12 11.76 -0.28
CA THR A 46 9.75 12.66 -1.38
C THR A 46 9.28 11.88 -2.61
N GLU A 47 10.00 10.84 -3.00
CA GLU A 47 9.61 9.99 -4.14
C GLU A 47 8.28 9.27 -3.88
N LEU A 48 8.08 8.76 -2.66
CA LEU A 48 6.82 8.14 -2.27
C LEU A 48 5.65 9.14 -2.35
N ALA A 49 5.80 10.31 -1.73
CA ALA A 49 4.76 11.35 -1.72
C ALA A 49 4.43 11.87 -3.13
N GLU A 50 5.44 12.03 -3.99
CA GLU A 50 5.22 12.40 -5.39
C GLU A 50 4.39 11.36 -6.15
N GLN A 51 4.65 10.07 -5.93
CA GLN A 51 3.89 9.01 -6.58
C GLN A 51 2.45 8.95 -6.04
N VAL A 52 2.25 9.10 -4.73
CA VAL A 52 0.92 9.24 -4.15
C VAL A 52 0.15 10.40 -4.79
N ARG A 53 0.77 11.57 -4.93
CA ARG A 53 0.15 12.74 -5.57
C ARG A 53 -0.26 12.47 -7.01
N ARG A 54 0.55 11.72 -7.79
CA ARG A 54 0.20 11.32 -9.16
C ARG A 54 -1.02 10.41 -9.19
N MET A 55 -1.11 9.45 -8.29
CA MET A 55 -2.23 8.52 -8.19
C MET A 55 -3.50 9.21 -7.71
N SER A 56 -3.44 10.00 -6.63
CA SER A 56 -4.59 10.71 -6.07
C SER A 56 -5.24 11.70 -7.04
N ARG A 57 -4.44 12.27 -7.98
CA ARG A 57 -4.99 13.11 -9.05
C ARG A 57 -5.60 12.32 -10.20
N ALA A 58 -5.22 11.06 -10.37
CA ALA A 58 -5.60 10.26 -11.52
C ALA A 58 -6.98 9.62 -11.39
N ALA A 59 -7.43 9.33 -10.17
CA ALA A 59 -8.68 8.65 -9.86
C ALA A 59 -9.27 9.18 -8.54
N ALA A 60 -10.58 8.95 -8.34
CA ALA A 60 -11.26 9.26 -7.09
C ALA A 60 -11.08 8.17 -6.02
N LEU A 61 -10.56 7.01 -6.40
CA LEU A 61 -10.32 5.89 -5.50
C LEU A 61 -9.39 6.28 -4.35
N PRO A 62 -9.79 6.12 -3.07
CA PRO A 62 -8.92 6.40 -1.93
C PRO A 62 -7.63 5.57 -1.98
N VAL A 63 -6.50 6.16 -1.59
CA VAL A 63 -5.20 5.47 -1.53
C VAL A 63 -4.78 5.32 -0.08
N VAL A 64 -4.57 4.08 0.36
CA VAL A 64 -3.88 3.77 1.63
C VAL A 64 -2.42 3.47 1.30
N VAL A 65 -1.51 4.14 2.00
CA VAL A 65 -0.08 4.09 1.73
C VAL A 65 0.63 3.31 2.82
N ASP A 66 1.48 2.38 2.43
CA ASP A 66 2.46 1.80 3.34
C ASP A 66 3.64 2.77 3.47
N ALA A 67 3.69 3.47 4.58
CA ALA A 67 4.74 4.45 4.87
C ALA A 67 5.93 3.82 5.62
N ASP A 68 6.06 2.50 5.53
CA ASP A 68 7.11 1.71 6.16
C ASP A 68 7.37 2.12 7.64
N HIS A 69 8.61 2.31 8.02
CA HIS A 69 9.01 2.75 9.37
C HIS A 69 8.82 4.27 9.61
N GLY A 70 8.20 5.01 8.68
CA GLY A 70 8.02 6.46 8.76
C GLY A 70 9.28 7.27 8.48
N TYR A 71 10.25 6.70 7.77
CA TYR A 71 11.47 7.34 7.26
C TYR A 71 12.41 7.90 8.34
N GLY A 72 12.38 7.32 9.55
CA GLY A 72 13.30 7.65 10.63
C GLY A 72 12.66 7.57 12.02
N ASN A 73 13.01 8.51 12.91
CA ASN A 73 12.45 8.58 14.26
C ASN A 73 11.05 9.25 14.30
N ALA A 74 10.49 9.45 15.47
CA ALA A 74 9.16 10.05 15.66
C ALA A 74 8.98 11.42 14.97
N LEU A 75 10.02 12.25 14.90
CA LEU A 75 9.97 13.54 14.20
C LEU A 75 9.93 13.38 12.68
N ASN A 76 10.60 12.34 12.15
CA ASN A 76 10.50 11.99 10.75
C ASN A 76 9.08 11.47 10.41
N VAL A 77 8.49 10.67 11.30
CA VAL A 77 7.11 10.19 11.16
C VAL A 77 6.12 11.35 11.07
N ARG A 78 6.26 12.39 11.90
CA ARG A 78 5.44 13.61 11.78
C ARG A 78 5.48 14.17 10.36
N ARG A 79 6.69 14.38 9.84
CA ARG A 79 6.87 14.89 8.47
C ARG A 79 6.30 13.93 7.44
N THR A 80 6.45 12.63 7.62
CA THR A 80 5.89 11.61 6.72
C THR A 80 4.38 11.73 6.61
N VAL A 81 3.69 11.88 7.74
CA VAL A 81 2.24 12.08 7.74
C VAL A 81 1.86 13.39 7.03
N GLU A 82 2.52 14.50 7.34
CA GLU A 82 2.26 15.81 6.72
C GLU A 82 2.44 15.78 5.19
N GLU A 83 3.50 15.15 4.70
CA GLU A 83 3.79 15.05 3.25
C GLU A 83 2.80 14.12 2.51
N LEU A 84 2.46 12.98 3.11
CA LEU A 84 1.55 12.02 2.48
C LEU A 84 0.09 12.49 2.53
N GLU A 85 -0.33 13.13 3.62
CA GLU A 85 -1.64 13.79 3.70
C GLU A 85 -1.78 14.88 2.64
N ALA A 86 -0.78 15.76 2.51
CA ALA A 86 -0.74 16.79 1.47
C ALA A 86 -0.68 16.20 0.05
N ALA A 87 -0.16 15.00 -0.12
CA ALA A 87 -0.16 14.27 -1.39
C ALA A 87 -1.53 13.64 -1.73
N GLY A 88 -2.47 13.58 -0.78
CA GLY A 88 -3.81 13.05 -0.96
C GLY A 88 -3.97 11.58 -0.54
N ALA A 89 -3.13 11.08 0.36
CA ALA A 89 -3.35 9.79 0.99
C ALA A 89 -4.62 9.79 1.83
N ALA A 90 -5.41 8.72 1.78
CA ALA A 90 -6.60 8.52 2.59
C ALA A 90 -6.31 7.75 3.89
N GLY A 91 -5.16 7.10 3.96
CA GLY A 91 -4.68 6.40 5.15
C GLY A 91 -3.22 6.02 5.02
N LEU A 92 -2.58 5.78 6.16
CA LEU A 92 -1.16 5.44 6.26
C LEU A 92 -0.97 4.26 7.21
N THR A 93 -0.04 3.34 6.88
CA THR A 93 0.50 2.41 7.86
C THR A 93 1.85 2.90 8.33
N ILE A 94 2.10 2.83 9.64
CA ILE A 94 3.41 3.11 10.25
C ILE A 94 3.82 1.85 11.02
N GLU A 95 4.99 1.30 10.70
CA GLU A 95 5.49 0.09 11.33
C GLU A 95 6.64 0.31 12.30
N ASP A 96 6.81 -0.66 13.17
CA ASP A 96 7.85 -0.70 14.20
C ASP A 96 9.09 -1.52 13.80
N THR A 97 9.25 -1.87 12.54
CA THR A 97 10.46 -2.53 12.04
C THR A 97 11.64 -1.54 12.06
N LEU A 98 12.79 -2.00 12.52
CA LEU A 98 14.03 -1.24 12.48
C LEU A 98 14.56 -1.21 11.05
N LEU A 99 14.36 -0.10 10.37
CA LEU A 99 14.76 0.13 8.98
C LEU A 99 15.51 1.48 8.86
N PRO A 100 16.42 1.61 7.87
CA PRO A 100 16.96 0.52 7.05
C PRO A 100 17.74 -0.50 7.90
N GLN A 101 17.92 -1.72 7.37
CA GLN A 101 18.62 -2.79 8.07
C GLN A 101 20.04 -2.35 8.49
N ALA A 102 20.38 -2.58 9.75
CA ALA A 102 21.68 -2.18 10.28
C ALA A 102 22.83 -3.03 9.71
N TYR A 103 24.01 -2.44 9.61
CA TYR A 103 25.22 -3.12 9.15
C TYR A 103 25.51 -4.38 10.00
N GLY A 104 25.70 -5.51 9.32
CA GLY A 104 26.02 -6.79 9.98
C GLY A 104 24.81 -7.57 10.49
N GLU A 105 23.61 -7.00 10.48
CA GLU A 105 22.39 -7.67 10.92
C GLU A 105 21.74 -8.45 9.76
N ALA A 106 21.55 -9.75 9.95
CA ALA A 106 20.98 -10.62 8.91
C ALA A 106 19.45 -10.82 9.05
N LYS A 107 18.87 -10.43 10.17
CA LYS A 107 17.45 -10.66 10.48
C LYS A 107 16.72 -9.35 10.73
N PRO A 108 15.45 -9.23 10.35
CA PRO A 108 14.65 -8.08 10.72
C PRO A 108 14.55 -7.97 12.25
N GLN A 109 14.60 -6.74 12.73
CA GLN A 109 14.46 -6.39 14.15
C GLN A 109 13.34 -5.37 14.31
N LEU A 110 12.80 -5.25 15.52
CA LEU A 110 11.84 -4.22 15.87
C LEU A 110 12.53 -3.15 16.74
N VAL A 111 12.08 -1.92 16.61
CA VAL A 111 12.40 -0.88 17.60
C VAL A 111 11.78 -1.22 18.94
N SER A 112 12.23 -0.58 20.04
CA SER A 112 11.60 -0.79 21.34
C SER A 112 10.10 -0.44 21.30
N ARG A 113 9.33 -0.96 22.26
CA ARG A 113 7.88 -0.65 22.32
C ARG A 113 7.64 0.83 22.57
N GLU A 114 8.48 1.46 23.39
CA GLU A 114 8.44 2.89 23.69
C GLU A 114 8.71 3.73 22.44
N GLU A 115 9.69 3.33 21.63
CA GLU A 115 9.98 4.02 20.38
C GLU A 115 8.88 3.81 19.35
N GLY A 116 8.35 2.58 19.22
CA GLY A 116 7.19 2.28 18.36
C GLY A 116 5.97 3.10 18.75
N LEU A 117 5.65 3.17 20.05
CA LEU A 117 4.57 4.00 20.58
C LEU A 117 4.81 5.49 20.31
N GLY A 118 6.05 5.96 20.47
CA GLY A 118 6.43 7.34 20.17
C GLY A 118 6.21 7.70 18.70
N LYS A 119 6.53 6.79 17.78
CA LYS A 119 6.25 6.96 16.33
C LYS A 119 4.75 7.05 16.04
N ILE A 120 3.94 6.17 16.63
CA ILE A 120 2.47 6.17 16.47
C ILE A 120 1.87 7.47 17.03
N THR A 121 2.28 7.88 18.24
CA THR A 121 1.81 9.13 18.85
C THR A 121 2.16 10.34 17.96
N ALA A 122 3.38 10.36 17.40
CA ALA A 122 3.81 11.41 16.50
C ALA A 122 3.00 11.44 15.18
N ALA A 123 2.61 10.27 14.66
CA ALA A 123 1.75 10.18 13.48
C ALA A 123 0.36 10.76 13.74
N LEU A 124 -0.22 10.40 14.88
CA LEU A 124 -1.54 10.89 15.28
C LEU A 124 -1.55 12.41 15.53
N ASP A 125 -0.50 12.95 16.15
CA ASP A 125 -0.35 14.38 16.42
C ASP A 125 -0.12 15.20 15.13
N ALA A 126 0.50 14.61 14.11
CA ALA A 126 0.74 15.27 12.83
C ALA A 126 -0.50 15.34 11.93
N ARG A 127 -1.47 14.45 12.12
CA ARG A 127 -2.69 14.35 11.33
C ARG A 127 -3.51 15.63 11.44
N ARG A 128 -3.87 16.25 10.30
CA ARG A 128 -4.69 17.47 10.22
C ARG A 128 -6.13 17.17 9.82
N ASP A 129 -6.31 16.28 8.84
CA ASP A 129 -7.64 15.79 8.45
C ASP A 129 -8.07 14.65 9.37
N PRO A 130 -9.14 14.80 10.16
CA PRO A 130 -9.63 13.72 11.03
C PRO A 130 -10.10 12.48 10.27
N ASN A 131 -10.29 12.56 8.95
CA ASN A 131 -10.62 11.42 8.11
C ASN A 131 -9.40 10.64 7.60
N LEU A 132 -8.18 11.17 7.76
CA LEU A 132 -6.97 10.42 7.43
C LEU A 132 -6.80 9.24 8.40
N VAL A 133 -6.82 8.02 7.88
CA VAL A 133 -6.72 6.80 8.68
C VAL A 133 -5.26 6.52 9.05
N ILE A 134 -4.95 6.43 10.34
CA ILE A 134 -3.63 6.03 10.84
C ILE A 134 -3.69 4.58 11.34
N ILE A 135 -2.89 3.71 10.74
CA ILE A 135 -2.86 2.27 11.02
C ILE A 135 -1.53 1.92 11.67
N GLY A 136 -1.57 1.44 12.90
CA GLY A 136 -0.40 0.92 13.59
C GLY A 136 -0.06 -0.49 13.07
N ARG A 137 1.14 -0.64 12.46
CA ARG A 137 1.59 -1.91 11.87
C ARG A 137 2.70 -2.54 12.72
N THR A 138 2.64 -3.87 12.91
CA THR A 138 3.72 -4.63 13.55
C THR A 138 3.96 -5.98 12.86
N GLY A 139 5.24 -6.35 12.76
CA GLY A 139 5.71 -7.66 12.32
C GLY A 139 6.06 -8.59 13.49
N ALA A 140 5.74 -8.24 14.72
CA ALA A 140 6.16 -8.95 15.92
C ALA A 140 5.75 -10.44 15.94
N CYS A 141 4.61 -10.81 15.34
CA CYS A 141 4.18 -12.20 15.21
C CYS A 141 5.24 -13.14 14.59
N SER A 142 6.09 -12.60 13.73
CA SER A 142 7.15 -13.37 13.04
C SER A 142 8.56 -13.01 13.48
N ILE A 143 8.77 -11.83 14.04
CA ILE A 143 10.10 -11.30 14.39
C ILE A 143 10.43 -11.60 15.85
N THR A 144 9.47 -11.42 16.75
CA THR A 144 9.63 -11.64 18.20
C THR A 144 8.68 -12.74 18.69
N SER A 145 7.46 -12.37 19.09
CA SER A 145 6.45 -13.31 19.62
C SER A 145 5.02 -12.78 19.43
N LEU A 146 4.03 -13.66 19.61
CA LEU A 146 2.62 -13.29 19.66
C LEU A 146 2.32 -12.34 20.83
N ASP A 147 2.89 -12.60 21.99
CA ASP A 147 2.68 -11.76 23.19
C ASP A 147 3.19 -10.35 22.97
N ASP A 148 4.39 -10.20 22.38
CA ASP A 148 4.94 -8.89 22.01
C ASP A 148 4.06 -8.18 20.97
N ALA A 149 3.52 -8.91 19.97
CA ALA A 149 2.58 -8.36 19.01
C ALA A 149 1.31 -7.81 19.66
N ILE A 150 0.76 -8.54 20.63
CA ILE A 150 -0.42 -8.12 21.39
C ILE A 150 -0.13 -6.89 22.26
N GLU A 151 0.99 -6.89 22.98
CA GLU A 151 1.36 -5.76 23.85
C GLU A 151 1.59 -4.46 23.02
N ARG A 152 2.23 -4.56 21.84
CA ARG A 152 2.36 -3.43 20.91
C ARG A 152 1.01 -2.96 20.40
N ALA A 153 0.14 -3.89 20.00
CA ALA A 153 -1.19 -3.57 19.52
C ALA A 153 -2.03 -2.82 20.57
N LEU A 154 -2.01 -3.29 21.83
CA LEU A 154 -2.70 -2.61 22.93
C LEU A 154 -2.16 -1.19 23.19
N ALA A 155 -0.83 -1.01 23.10
CA ALA A 155 -0.23 0.30 23.25
C ALA A 155 -0.64 1.25 22.10
N TYR A 156 -0.70 0.75 20.86
CA TYR A 156 -1.13 1.54 19.70
C TYR A 156 -2.63 1.86 19.74
N GLU A 157 -3.46 0.89 20.15
CA GLU A 157 -4.90 1.12 20.40
C GLU A 157 -5.13 2.19 21.46
N ALA A 158 -4.42 2.11 22.59
CA ALA A 158 -4.50 3.11 23.66
C ALA A 158 -4.03 4.49 23.23
N ALA A 159 -3.10 4.60 22.27
CA ALA A 159 -2.67 5.85 21.67
C ALA A 159 -3.72 6.46 20.73
N GLY A 160 -4.67 5.67 20.19
CA GLY A 160 -5.77 6.14 19.37
C GLY A 160 -5.62 5.94 17.87
N VAL A 161 -4.90 4.91 17.42
CA VAL A 161 -4.89 4.51 16.00
C VAL A 161 -6.28 4.04 15.56
N ASP A 162 -6.57 4.18 14.27
CA ASP A 162 -7.88 3.83 13.72
C ASP A 162 -8.00 2.33 13.41
N ALA A 163 -6.88 1.65 13.18
CA ALA A 163 -6.80 0.22 12.91
C ALA A 163 -5.41 -0.34 13.24
N LEU A 164 -5.32 -1.67 13.31
CA LEU A 164 -4.07 -2.39 13.55
C LEU A 164 -3.75 -3.28 12.35
N PHE A 165 -2.48 -3.33 11.96
CA PHE A 165 -2.02 -4.15 10.85
C PHE A 165 -0.94 -5.13 11.32
N PHE A 166 -1.20 -6.42 11.11
CA PHE A 166 -0.28 -7.48 11.49
C PHE A 166 0.28 -8.19 10.26
N THR A 167 1.59 -8.36 10.23
CA THR A 167 2.26 -9.27 9.32
C THR A 167 2.74 -10.52 10.07
N GLY A 168 2.86 -11.65 9.37
CA GLY A 168 3.38 -12.88 9.95
C GLY A 168 2.42 -13.64 10.86
N VAL A 169 1.13 -13.38 10.84
CA VAL A 169 0.11 -14.22 11.49
C VAL A 169 -0.01 -15.53 10.73
N LYS A 170 0.27 -16.66 11.41
CA LYS A 170 0.45 -17.96 10.75
C LYS A 170 -0.77 -18.89 10.84
N ASN A 171 -1.62 -18.76 11.86
CA ASN A 171 -2.72 -19.66 12.09
C ASN A 171 -3.89 -18.99 12.82
N ARG A 172 -5.04 -19.70 12.88
CA ARG A 172 -6.28 -19.21 13.50
C ARG A 172 -6.11 -18.88 14.98
N ALA A 173 -5.36 -19.69 15.74
CA ALA A 173 -5.17 -19.46 17.17
C ALA A 173 -4.46 -18.12 17.45
N GLN A 174 -3.47 -17.76 16.64
CA GLN A 174 -2.83 -16.43 16.74
C GLN A 174 -3.82 -15.31 16.42
N LEU A 175 -4.61 -15.44 15.35
CA LEU A 175 -5.63 -14.45 14.99
C LEU A 175 -6.69 -14.30 16.09
N GLU A 176 -7.14 -15.40 16.68
CA GLU A 176 -8.11 -15.39 17.78
C GLU A 176 -7.56 -14.67 19.00
N ALA A 177 -6.30 -14.94 19.38
CA ALA A 177 -5.66 -14.26 20.50
C ALA A 177 -5.53 -12.75 20.26
N ILE A 178 -5.09 -12.33 19.08
CA ILE A 178 -5.02 -10.91 18.68
C ILE A 178 -6.43 -10.29 18.72
N SER A 179 -7.40 -10.96 18.10
CA SER A 179 -8.77 -10.46 18.05
C SER A 179 -9.43 -10.37 19.43
N ALA A 180 -9.10 -11.25 20.37
CA ALA A 180 -9.60 -11.18 21.74
C ALA A 180 -8.98 -10.03 22.55
N ALA A 181 -7.74 -9.64 22.23
CA ALA A 181 -7.00 -8.62 22.97
C ALA A 181 -7.38 -7.18 22.58
N THR A 182 -7.76 -6.91 21.33
CA THR A 182 -8.06 -5.54 20.82
C THR A 182 -9.51 -5.39 20.40
N THR A 183 -10.00 -4.16 20.33
CA THR A 183 -11.35 -3.83 19.84
C THR A 183 -11.34 -3.23 18.42
N LEU A 184 -10.18 -2.83 17.94
CA LEU A 184 -10.03 -2.14 16.64
C LEU A 184 -10.23 -3.05 15.42
N PRO A 185 -10.54 -2.47 14.26
CA PRO A 185 -10.45 -3.16 12.98
C PRO A 185 -9.03 -3.68 12.71
N LEU A 186 -8.93 -4.88 12.13
CA LEU A 186 -7.65 -5.52 11.82
C LEU A 186 -7.37 -5.54 10.32
N ALA A 187 -6.12 -5.32 9.97
CA ALA A 187 -5.55 -5.60 8.67
C ALA A 187 -4.54 -6.74 8.76
N LEU A 188 -4.50 -7.62 7.76
CA LEU A 188 -3.55 -8.72 7.69
C LEU A 188 -2.73 -8.64 6.40
N GLY A 189 -1.41 -8.79 6.53
CA GLY A 189 -0.48 -8.90 5.41
C GLY A 189 -0.38 -10.34 4.94
N SER A 190 -0.81 -10.62 3.70
CA SER A 190 -0.69 -11.93 3.04
C SER A 190 -1.13 -13.10 3.95
N PRO A 191 -2.37 -13.10 4.46
CA PRO A 191 -2.82 -14.15 5.35
C PRO A 191 -2.71 -15.52 4.66
N PRO A 192 -2.21 -16.57 5.35
CA PRO A 192 -2.11 -17.90 4.79
C PRO A 192 -3.50 -18.50 4.51
N ALA A 193 -3.56 -19.53 3.65
CA ALA A 193 -4.81 -20.12 3.20
C ALA A 193 -5.72 -20.63 4.34
N GLU A 194 -5.11 -21.08 5.44
CA GLU A 194 -5.82 -21.51 6.66
C GLU A 194 -6.64 -20.38 7.31
N LEU A 195 -6.28 -19.12 7.05
CA LEU A 195 -7.03 -17.93 7.47
C LEU A 195 -7.97 -17.40 6.38
N GLY A 196 -8.01 -18.05 5.21
CA GLY A 196 -8.67 -17.58 4.00
C GLY A 196 -10.20 -17.60 3.99
N ASP A 197 -10.85 -18.13 5.01
CA ASP A 197 -12.29 -18.08 5.20
C ASP A 197 -12.72 -16.64 5.58
N PHE A 198 -13.42 -15.99 4.66
CA PHE A 198 -13.80 -14.59 4.83
C PHE A 198 -14.77 -14.35 5.98
N ASP A 199 -15.67 -15.29 6.24
CA ASP A 199 -16.63 -15.16 7.32
C ASP A 199 -15.91 -15.24 8.67
N HIS A 200 -14.99 -16.18 8.84
CA HIS A 200 -14.13 -16.27 10.00
C HIS A 200 -13.28 -15.01 10.20
N LEU A 201 -12.66 -14.49 9.13
CA LEU A 201 -11.89 -13.25 9.18
C LEU A 201 -12.76 -12.06 9.61
N ALA A 202 -13.98 -11.96 9.08
CA ALA A 202 -14.91 -10.88 9.39
C ALA A 202 -15.38 -10.93 10.86
N GLU A 203 -15.68 -12.13 11.38
CA GLU A 203 -16.00 -12.36 12.79
C GLU A 203 -14.87 -11.91 13.74
N ARG A 204 -13.62 -12.03 13.29
CA ARG A 204 -12.42 -11.60 14.04
C ARG A 204 -12.03 -10.16 13.73
N ARG A 205 -12.97 -9.35 13.22
CA ARG A 205 -12.80 -7.93 12.86
C ARG A 205 -11.72 -7.67 11.82
N VAL A 206 -11.26 -8.66 11.07
CA VAL A 206 -10.39 -8.42 9.93
C VAL A 206 -11.20 -7.71 8.83
N ARG A 207 -10.86 -6.47 8.57
CA ARG A 207 -11.51 -5.64 7.54
C ARG A 207 -10.68 -5.54 6.28
N ILE A 208 -9.38 -5.73 6.39
CA ILE A 208 -8.44 -5.62 5.28
C ILE A 208 -7.57 -6.88 5.24
N ALA A 209 -7.53 -7.56 4.08
CA ALA A 209 -6.62 -8.66 3.79
C ALA A 209 -5.82 -8.31 2.53
N VAL A 210 -4.55 -7.94 2.71
CA VAL A 210 -3.65 -7.60 1.60
C VAL A 210 -3.16 -8.87 0.92
N GLN A 211 -3.15 -8.91 -0.43
CA GLN A 211 -2.86 -10.12 -1.21
C GLN A 211 -1.60 -10.00 -2.07
N GLY A 212 -0.62 -9.21 -1.64
CA GLY A 212 0.61 -9.00 -2.39
C GLY A 212 0.42 -8.13 -3.64
N HIS A 213 1.39 -8.20 -4.57
CA HIS A 213 1.56 -7.23 -5.65
C HIS A 213 1.47 -7.87 -7.05
N ALA A 214 0.49 -8.76 -7.25
CA ALA A 214 0.28 -9.45 -8.53
C ALA A 214 0.16 -8.51 -9.75
N PRO A 215 -0.49 -7.32 -9.68
CA PRO A 215 -0.60 -6.43 -10.85
C PRO A 215 0.75 -5.97 -11.41
N ILE A 216 1.71 -5.54 -10.59
CA ILE A 216 3.02 -5.12 -11.08
C ILE A 216 3.83 -6.31 -11.62
N ALA A 217 3.71 -7.49 -11.00
CA ALA A 217 4.36 -8.71 -11.49
C ALA A 217 3.83 -9.11 -12.87
N ALA A 218 2.52 -9.03 -13.09
CA ALA A 218 1.89 -9.27 -14.39
C ALA A 218 2.34 -8.26 -15.44
N ALA A 219 2.43 -6.96 -15.09
CA ALA A 219 2.94 -5.91 -15.96
C ALA A 219 4.41 -6.16 -16.36
N THR A 220 5.24 -6.52 -15.39
CA THR A 220 6.66 -6.86 -15.62
C THR A 220 6.80 -8.02 -16.61
N GLU A 221 6.03 -9.09 -16.42
CA GLU A 221 6.03 -10.24 -17.32
C GLU A 221 5.58 -9.86 -18.75
N ALA A 222 4.53 -9.04 -18.86
CA ALA A 222 4.04 -8.56 -20.15
C ALA A 222 5.10 -7.70 -20.87
N VAL A 223 5.75 -6.79 -20.17
CA VAL A 223 6.84 -5.95 -20.72
C VAL A 223 8.01 -6.84 -21.16
N PHE A 224 8.45 -7.80 -20.33
CA PHE A 224 9.54 -8.69 -20.66
C PHE A 224 9.24 -9.51 -21.93
N LYS A 225 8.06 -10.12 -22.04
CA LYS A 225 7.65 -10.90 -23.22
C LYS A 225 7.60 -10.03 -24.48
N THR A 226 7.01 -8.84 -24.37
CA THR A 226 6.88 -7.92 -25.50
C THR A 226 8.24 -7.46 -26.01
N LEU A 227 9.12 -7.00 -25.12
CA LEU A 227 10.47 -6.56 -25.51
C LEU A 227 11.33 -7.72 -26.04
N SER A 228 11.20 -8.92 -25.49
CA SER A 228 11.89 -10.11 -26.00
C SER A 228 11.48 -10.44 -27.43
N ALA A 229 10.17 -10.39 -27.73
CA ALA A 229 9.68 -10.62 -29.09
C ALA A 229 10.16 -9.54 -30.08
N ILE A 230 10.11 -8.28 -29.69
CA ILE A 230 10.61 -7.17 -30.52
C ILE A 230 12.11 -7.30 -30.79
N LYS A 231 12.90 -7.69 -29.80
CA LYS A 231 14.35 -7.88 -29.92
C LYS A 231 14.72 -8.93 -30.99
N VAL A 232 13.89 -9.95 -31.16
CA VAL A 232 14.13 -10.98 -32.20
C VAL A 232 13.39 -10.71 -33.51
N GLY A 233 12.86 -9.49 -33.71
CA GLY A 233 12.33 -9.02 -34.99
C GLY A 233 10.80 -9.17 -35.15
N ALA A 234 10.04 -9.45 -34.09
CA ALA A 234 8.59 -9.47 -34.18
C ALA A 234 8.05 -8.09 -34.61
N THR A 235 7.17 -8.10 -35.59
CA THR A 235 6.43 -6.90 -36.01
C THR A 235 5.26 -6.60 -35.06
N PRO A 236 4.73 -5.37 -35.02
CA PRO A 236 3.58 -5.03 -34.16
C PRO A 236 2.37 -5.97 -34.33
N LYS A 237 2.14 -6.49 -35.55
CA LYS A 237 1.04 -7.44 -35.84
C LYS A 237 1.25 -8.83 -35.25
N GLN A 238 2.48 -9.19 -34.91
CA GLN A 238 2.84 -10.50 -34.33
C GLN A 238 2.87 -10.47 -32.80
N LEU A 239 2.77 -9.28 -32.21
CA LEU A 239 2.69 -9.15 -30.75
C LEU A 239 1.30 -9.56 -30.27
N SER A 240 1.25 -10.24 -29.12
CA SER A 240 0.01 -10.69 -28.48
C SER A 240 -0.06 -10.20 -27.03
N GLY A 241 -1.27 -10.21 -26.46
CA GLY A 241 -1.48 -9.79 -25.08
C GLY A 241 -1.40 -8.28 -24.86
N LEU A 242 -1.43 -7.48 -25.92
CA LEU A 242 -1.47 -6.03 -25.81
C LEU A 242 -2.89 -5.53 -25.49
N ALA A 243 -2.98 -4.46 -24.73
CA ALA A 243 -4.25 -3.77 -24.50
C ALA A 243 -4.82 -3.26 -25.83
N GLY A 244 -6.08 -3.54 -26.10
CA GLY A 244 -6.78 -3.01 -27.27
C GLY A 244 -7.06 -1.51 -27.14
N ALA A 245 -7.42 -0.89 -28.27
CA ALA A 245 -7.69 0.56 -28.34
C ALA A 245 -8.77 0.99 -27.33
N ASP A 246 -9.85 0.23 -27.19
CA ASP A 246 -10.94 0.53 -26.26
C ASP A 246 -10.50 0.56 -24.81
N LEU A 247 -9.66 -0.41 -24.40
CA LEU A 247 -9.11 -0.42 -23.04
C LEU A 247 -8.16 0.76 -22.82
N MET A 248 -7.30 1.04 -23.81
CA MET A 248 -6.37 2.19 -23.74
C MET A 248 -7.13 3.50 -23.67
N ASP A 249 -8.17 3.68 -24.48
CA ASP A 249 -9.02 4.86 -24.44
C ASP A 249 -9.72 5.02 -23.08
N LYS A 250 -10.29 3.94 -22.56
CA LYS A 250 -10.92 3.93 -21.24
C LYS A 250 -9.95 4.34 -20.12
N VAL A 251 -8.77 3.72 -20.03
CA VAL A 251 -7.82 4.01 -18.93
C VAL A 251 -7.16 5.40 -19.06
N THR A 252 -7.12 5.96 -20.26
CA THR A 252 -6.63 7.32 -20.50
C THR A 252 -7.72 8.39 -20.40
N ARG A 253 -8.99 7.98 -20.21
CA ARG A 253 -10.15 8.89 -20.17
C ARG A 253 -10.33 9.64 -21.49
N GLY A 254 -10.22 8.91 -22.61
CA GLY A 254 -10.21 9.50 -23.96
C GLY A 254 -11.47 10.30 -24.29
N ASP A 255 -12.65 9.81 -23.87
CA ASP A 255 -13.93 10.50 -23.99
C ASP A 255 -13.95 11.85 -23.25
N VAL A 256 -13.51 11.89 -21.99
CA VAL A 256 -13.40 13.12 -21.19
C VAL A 256 -12.39 14.09 -21.81
N VAL A 257 -11.28 13.56 -22.35
CA VAL A 257 -10.28 14.39 -23.03
C VAL A 257 -10.84 14.97 -24.33
N ALA A 258 -11.60 14.18 -25.10
CA ALA A 258 -12.24 14.63 -26.32
C ALA A 258 -13.24 15.76 -26.05
N GLU A 259 -14.11 15.62 -25.06
CA GLU A 259 -15.05 16.65 -24.62
C GLU A 259 -14.34 17.95 -24.21
N ARG A 260 -13.26 17.84 -23.41
CA ARG A 260 -12.44 19.01 -23.03
C ARG A 260 -11.75 19.68 -24.22
N CYS A 261 -11.27 18.90 -25.18
CA CYS A 261 -10.69 19.44 -26.41
C CYS A 261 -11.73 20.19 -27.25
N GLU A 262 -12.93 19.69 -27.37
CA GLU A 262 -14.01 20.38 -28.05
C GLU A 262 -14.38 21.69 -27.35
N HIS A 263 -14.53 21.62 -26.02
CA HIS A 263 -14.95 22.76 -25.21
C HIS A 263 -13.87 23.87 -25.12
N PHE A 264 -12.62 23.50 -24.83
CA PHE A 264 -11.56 24.48 -24.55
C PHE A 264 -10.69 24.83 -25.74
N LEU A 265 -10.58 23.96 -26.73
CA LEU A 265 -9.71 24.16 -27.91
C LEU A 265 -10.49 24.29 -29.19
N GLY A 266 -11.81 24.09 -29.20
CA GLY A 266 -12.65 24.13 -30.41
C GLY A 266 -12.31 23.01 -31.41
N VAL A 267 -11.67 21.94 -30.98
CA VAL A 267 -11.19 20.85 -31.83
C VAL A 267 -11.94 19.57 -31.52
N LYS A 268 -12.66 19.01 -32.51
CA LYS A 268 -13.23 17.66 -32.40
C LYS A 268 -12.11 16.64 -32.60
N ARG A 269 -11.80 15.89 -31.52
CA ARG A 269 -10.98 14.68 -31.64
C ARG A 269 -11.84 13.56 -32.22
N ARG A 270 -11.32 12.93 -33.26
CA ARG A 270 -11.91 11.73 -33.85
C ARG A 270 -11.54 10.48 -33.04
#